data_4b69d5841d51677b6ea57492040f4fcc
#
_entry.id   4b69d5841d51677b6ea57492040f4fcc
#
_cell.length_a   1.000
_cell.length_b   1.000
_cell.length_c   1.000
_cell.angle_alpha   90.00
_cell.angle_beta   90.00
_cell.angle_gamma   90.00
#
_symmetry.space_group_name_H-M   'P 1'
#
loop_
_entity.id
_entity.type
_entity.pdbx_description
1 polymer ?
#
loop_
_entity_poly.entity_id
_entity_poly.type
_entity_poly.pdbx_seq_one_letter_code
_entity_poly.pdbx_strand_id
1 'polypeptide(L)'
;MEVGNIYPKLYTKGFYDGMKAEGDENPINLVRSAWAGSAKYGSLVWSGDIDSTFECFRRQMRAGLSMAMAGIPWWTTDIGGFHGASGEDPTFRKLFIRPCLTILSIRL
;
A
#
# COMPACT_ATOMS: atom_id res chain seq x y z
N MET A 1 -12.67 6.69 22.45
CA MET A 1 -11.72 6.83 21.30
C MET A 1 -10.56 5.81 21.30
N GLU A 2 -10.63 4.80 22.15
CA GLU A 2 -9.55 3.82 22.34
C GLU A 2 -9.45 2.75 21.25
N VAL A 3 -10.47 2.57 20.43
CA VAL A 3 -10.53 1.52 19.38
C VAL A 3 -10.18 2.00 17.97
N GLY A 4 -9.94 3.28 17.75
CA GLY A 4 -9.72 3.83 16.40
C GLY A 4 -8.55 3.20 15.66
N ASN A 5 -7.43 3.02 16.35
CA ASN A 5 -6.22 2.46 15.75
C ASN A 5 -6.30 0.95 15.49
N ILE A 6 -7.06 0.20 16.27
CA ILE A 6 -7.23 -1.25 16.09
C ILE A 6 -8.31 -1.59 15.07
N TYR A 7 -9.18 -0.64 14.74
CA TYR A 7 -10.29 -0.84 13.79
C TYR A 7 -9.83 -1.44 12.45
N PRO A 8 -8.81 -0.91 11.77
CA PRO A 8 -8.35 -1.46 10.48
C PRO A 8 -7.98 -2.94 10.58
N LYS A 9 -7.34 -3.34 11.67
CA LYS A 9 -6.97 -4.74 11.90
C LYS A 9 -8.18 -5.65 12.09
N LEU A 10 -9.17 -5.22 12.87
CA LEU A 10 -10.40 -5.99 13.11
C LEU A 10 -11.24 -6.08 11.85
N TYR A 11 -11.33 -4.99 11.09
CA TYR A 11 -11.99 -4.95 9.80
C TYR A 11 -11.38 -5.97 8.83
N THR A 12 -10.07 -5.92 8.64
CA THR A 12 -9.36 -6.86 7.76
C THR A 12 -9.49 -8.31 8.23
N LYS A 13 -9.46 -8.54 9.56
CA LYS A 13 -9.69 -9.86 10.13
C LYS A 13 -11.06 -10.43 9.76
N GLY A 14 -12.12 -9.61 9.82
CA GLY A 14 -13.47 -10.05 9.44
C GLY A 14 -13.53 -10.53 7.99
N PHE A 15 -12.95 -9.78 7.05
CA PHE A 15 -12.86 -10.21 5.65
C PHE A 15 -12.00 -11.46 5.47
N TYR A 16 -10.86 -11.52 6.11
CA TYR A 16 -9.97 -12.68 6.08
C TYR A 16 -10.68 -13.97 6.55
N ASP A 17 -11.35 -13.89 7.70
CA ASP A 17 -12.06 -15.04 8.25
C ASP A 17 -13.23 -15.48 7.34
N GLY A 18 -13.97 -14.53 6.75
CA GLY A 18 -15.03 -14.82 5.79
C GLY A 18 -14.51 -15.51 4.52
N MET A 19 -13.46 -14.98 3.90
CA MET A 19 -12.84 -15.59 2.70
C MET A 19 -12.30 -17.00 3.01
N LYS A 20 -11.70 -17.19 4.19
CA LYS A 20 -11.27 -18.52 4.65
C LYS A 20 -12.43 -19.50 4.78
N ALA A 21 -13.56 -19.06 5.31
CA ALA A 21 -14.77 -19.90 5.44
C ALA A 21 -15.33 -20.31 4.06
N GLU A 22 -15.17 -19.49 3.03
CA GLU A 22 -15.55 -19.77 1.65
C GLU A 22 -14.51 -20.61 0.87
N GLY A 23 -13.39 -20.97 1.53
CA GLY A 23 -12.39 -21.88 0.95
C GLY A 23 -11.17 -21.17 0.32
N ASP A 24 -11.04 -19.85 0.43
CA ASP A 24 -9.82 -19.16 0.00
C ASP A 24 -8.66 -19.50 0.95
N GLU A 25 -7.64 -20.17 0.43
CA GLU A 25 -6.49 -20.57 1.24
C GLU A 25 -5.56 -19.42 1.61
N ASN A 26 -5.50 -18.36 0.80
CA ASN A 26 -4.54 -17.26 0.97
C ASN A 26 -5.18 -15.88 0.73
N PRO A 27 -6.18 -15.47 1.53
CA PRO A 27 -6.86 -14.20 1.33
C PRO A 27 -5.90 -13.01 1.44
N ILE A 28 -6.00 -12.09 0.49
CA ILE A 28 -5.28 -10.82 0.49
C ILE A 28 -6.28 -9.67 0.48
N ASN A 29 -6.11 -8.73 1.39
CA ASN A 29 -6.96 -7.56 1.53
C ASN A 29 -6.17 -6.28 1.23
N LEU A 30 -6.51 -5.61 0.13
CA LEU A 30 -5.96 -4.27 -0.15
C LEU A 30 -6.69 -3.25 0.73
N VAL A 31 -5.94 -2.57 1.58
CA VAL A 31 -6.49 -1.67 2.61
C VAL A 31 -5.76 -0.33 2.64
N ARG A 32 -6.46 0.74 3.05
CA ARG A 32 -5.87 2.09 3.21
C ARG A 32 -5.20 2.32 4.56
N SER A 33 -5.43 1.45 5.51
CA SER A 33 -4.87 1.58 6.86
C SER A 33 -4.65 0.22 7.51
N ALA A 34 -3.70 0.14 8.42
CA ALA A 34 -3.37 -1.06 9.16
C ALA A 34 -2.92 -0.70 10.58
N TRP A 35 -2.84 -1.70 11.42
CA TRP A 35 -2.26 -1.63 12.76
C TRP A 35 -1.32 -2.81 12.98
N ALA A 36 -0.55 -2.76 14.05
CA ALA A 36 0.39 -3.84 14.39
C ALA A 36 -0.29 -5.22 14.33
N GLY A 37 0.29 -6.13 13.56
CA GLY A 37 -0.22 -7.48 13.34
C GLY A 37 -1.33 -7.62 12.29
N SER A 38 -1.65 -6.57 11.52
CA SER A 38 -2.61 -6.68 10.40
C SER A 38 -2.10 -7.58 9.27
N ALA A 39 -0.79 -7.69 9.08
CA ALA A 39 -0.20 -8.57 8.07
C ALA A 39 -0.65 -10.04 8.23
N LYS A 40 -0.94 -10.49 9.48
CA LYS A 40 -1.49 -11.82 9.75
C LYS A 40 -2.81 -12.12 9.01
N TYR A 41 -3.55 -11.08 8.67
CA TYR A 41 -4.84 -11.15 7.99
C TYR A 41 -4.76 -10.73 6.52
N GLY A 42 -3.61 -10.92 5.89
CA GLY A 42 -3.41 -10.63 4.48
C GLY A 42 -3.50 -9.14 4.11
N SER A 43 -3.25 -8.23 5.06
CA SER A 43 -3.32 -6.79 4.79
C SER A 43 -2.17 -6.33 3.91
N LEU A 44 -2.48 -5.92 2.68
CA LEU A 44 -1.62 -5.16 1.79
C LEU A 44 -2.03 -3.69 1.88
N VAL A 45 -1.18 -2.84 2.44
CA VAL A 45 -1.52 -1.44 2.68
C VAL A 45 -1.20 -0.60 1.45
N TRP A 46 -2.18 0.18 1.01
CA TRP A 46 -2.06 1.12 -0.10
C TRP A 46 -1.99 2.56 0.41
N SER A 47 -1.14 3.37 -0.20
CA SER A 47 -0.91 4.78 0.19
C SER A 47 -2.14 5.69 0.08
N GLY A 48 -3.17 5.25 -0.63
CA GLY A 48 -4.26 6.11 -1.08
C GLY A 48 -3.89 6.91 -2.34
N ASP A 49 -4.81 7.77 -2.76
CA ASP A 49 -4.66 8.63 -3.94
C ASP A 49 -3.55 9.66 -3.70
N ILE A 50 -2.52 9.61 -4.50
CA ILE A 50 -1.34 10.48 -4.38
C ILE A 50 -1.13 11.35 -5.61
N ASP A 51 -0.48 12.51 -5.43
CA ASP A 51 -0.15 13.39 -6.53
C ASP A 51 0.96 12.82 -7.41
N SER A 52 0.84 13.04 -8.74
CA SER A 52 1.81 12.63 -9.75
C SER A 52 3.04 13.55 -9.77
N THR A 53 3.81 13.56 -8.67
CA THR A 53 5.01 14.36 -8.52
C THR A 53 6.20 13.56 -7.98
N PHE A 54 7.43 13.94 -8.36
CA PHE A 54 8.64 13.33 -7.80
C PHE A 54 8.79 13.56 -6.29
N GLU A 55 8.24 14.64 -5.76
CA GLU A 55 8.25 14.90 -4.33
C GLU A 55 7.33 13.90 -3.60
N CYS A 56 6.11 13.71 -4.11
CA CYS A 56 5.19 12.72 -3.56
C CYS A 56 5.79 11.31 -3.64
N PHE A 57 6.36 10.92 -4.77
CA PHE A 57 7.05 9.64 -4.93
C PHE A 57 8.14 9.43 -3.86
N ARG A 58 9.01 10.42 -3.63
CA ARG A 58 10.05 10.33 -2.57
C ARG A 58 9.45 10.16 -1.18
N ARG A 59 8.34 10.86 -0.87
CA ARG A 59 7.61 10.69 0.40
C ARG A 59 7.06 9.27 0.53
N GLN A 60 6.50 8.73 -0.54
CA GLN A 60 5.96 7.37 -0.53
C GLN A 60 7.04 6.30 -0.32
N MET A 61 8.22 6.46 -0.90
CA MET A 61 9.34 5.55 -0.64
C MET A 61 9.75 5.54 0.84
N ARG A 62 9.84 6.71 1.46
CA ARG A 62 10.13 6.82 2.90
C ARG A 62 9.01 6.23 3.76
N ALA A 63 7.75 6.46 3.38
CA ALA A 63 6.59 5.89 4.06
C ALA A 63 6.62 4.36 4.02
N GLY A 64 6.88 3.75 2.85
CA GLY A 64 6.98 2.31 2.71
C GLY A 64 8.08 1.70 3.57
N LEU A 65 9.27 2.32 3.61
CA LEU A 65 10.36 1.89 4.49
C LEU A 65 9.97 1.98 5.97
N SER A 66 9.30 3.06 6.37
CA SER A 66 8.80 3.24 7.74
C SER A 66 7.75 2.21 8.11
N MET A 67 6.84 1.88 7.18
CA MET A 67 5.84 0.82 7.36
C MET A 67 6.49 -0.55 7.54
N ALA A 68 7.50 -0.87 6.72
CA ALA A 68 8.26 -2.11 6.87
C ALA A 68 8.94 -2.22 8.23
N MET A 69 9.57 -1.15 8.70
CA MET A 69 10.19 -1.08 10.03
C MET A 69 9.17 -1.19 11.17
N ALA A 70 7.93 -0.74 10.95
CA ALA A 70 6.82 -0.90 11.90
C ALA A 70 6.17 -2.31 11.88
N GLY A 71 6.72 -3.26 11.11
CA GLY A 71 6.17 -4.61 10.98
C GLY A 71 4.95 -4.72 10.06
N ILE A 72 4.81 -3.79 9.11
CA ILE A 72 3.80 -3.78 8.05
C ILE A 72 4.55 -3.82 6.71
N PRO A 73 5.11 -4.98 6.32
CA PRO A 73 6.01 -5.06 5.16
C PRO A 73 5.29 -5.01 3.81
N TRP A 74 3.99 -5.35 3.79
CA TRP A 74 3.21 -5.34 2.58
C TRP A 74 2.60 -3.97 2.38
N TRP A 75 3.27 -3.16 1.58
CA TRP A 75 2.86 -1.80 1.26
C TRP A 75 3.02 -1.51 -0.22
N THR A 76 2.09 -0.73 -0.78
CA THR A 76 2.08 -0.33 -2.18
C THR A 76 1.61 1.11 -2.36
N THR A 77 1.86 1.66 -3.54
CA THR A 77 1.45 3.00 -3.95
C THR A 77 1.11 3.01 -5.44
N ASP A 78 0.38 4.02 -5.89
CA ASP A 78 0.06 4.20 -7.31
C ASP A 78 1.33 4.51 -8.11
N ILE A 79 1.59 3.72 -9.14
CA ILE A 79 2.74 3.92 -10.02
C ILE A 79 2.50 5.16 -10.86
N GLY A 80 3.36 6.17 -10.67
CA GLY A 80 3.23 7.47 -11.31
C GLY A 80 2.27 8.44 -10.60
N GLY A 81 1.56 8.00 -9.56
CA GLY A 81 0.56 8.80 -8.86
C GLY A 81 -0.85 8.65 -9.44
N PHE A 82 -1.83 9.20 -8.74
CA PHE A 82 -3.24 9.15 -9.11
C PHE A 82 -3.76 10.50 -9.63
N HIS A 83 -3.37 11.61 -8.98
CA HIS A 83 -3.82 12.95 -9.35
C HIS A 83 -2.81 13.69 -10.20
N GLY A 84 -3.30 14.46 -11.19
CA GLY A 84 -2.48 15.36 -12.03
C GLY A 84 -1.63 14.67 -13.10
N ALA A 85 -1.95 13.40 -13.39
CA ALA A 85 -1.25 12.65 -14.43
C ALA A 85 -1.67 13.08 -15.85
N SER A 86 -0.69 13.28 -16.74
CA SER A 86 -0.92 13.38 -18.18
C SER A 86 0.10 12.53 -18.93
N GLY A 87 -0.39 11.59 -19.74
CA GLY A 87 0.47 10.73 -20.54
C GLY A 87 1.28 11.49 -21.61
N GLU A 88 0.91 12.71 -21.91
CA GLU A 88 1.61 13.60 -22.86
C GLU A 88 2.77 14.36 -22.20
N ASP A 89 2.74 14.51 -20.86
CA ASP A 89 3.80 15.21 -20.12
C ASP A 89 5.07 14.31 -20.04
N PRO A 90 6.20 14.76 -20.58
CA PRO A 90 7.47 14.06 -20.49
C PRO A 90 7.93 13.84 -19.03
N THR A 91 7.57 14.73 -18.11
CA THR A 91 7.90 14.63 -16.68
C THR A 91 7.12 13.51 -16.05
N PHE A 92 5.84 13.39 -16.37
CA PHE A 92 5.01 12.28 -15.92
C PHE A 92 5.53 10.91 -16.44
N ARG A 93 5.93 10.83 -17.72
CA ARG A 93 6.51 9.59 -18.25
C ARG A 93 7.76 9.14 -17.48
N LYS A 94 8.63 10.08 -17.13
CA LYS A 94 9.82 9.80 -16.29
C LYS A 94 9.42 9.37 -14.88
N LEU A 95 8.42 10.04 -14.31
CA LEU A 95 7.88 9.68 -13.00
C LEU A 95 7.27 8.28 -13.02
N PHE A 96 6.52 7.90 -14.06
CA PHE A 96 5.91 6.57 -14.20
C PHE A 96 6.94 5.45 -14.28
N ILE A 97 8.02 5.63 -15.05
CA ILE A 97 9.06 4.61 -15.24
C ILE A 97 9.86 4.35 -13.96
N ARG A 98 10.22 5.38 -13.19
CA ARG A 98 11.06 5.26 -12.01
C ARG A 98 10.44 4.41 -10.88
N PRO A 99 9.18 4.61 -10.46
CA PRO A 99 8.52 3.73 -9.49
C PRO A 99 8.45 2.27 -9.96
N CYS A 100 8.17 2.02 -11.24
CA CYS A 100 8.18 0.65 -11.77
C CYS A 100 9.53 -0.03 -11.53
N LEU A 101 10.63 0.64 -11.84
CA LEU A 101 11.98 0.11 -11.64
C LEU A 101 12.30 -0.08 -10.17
N THR A 102 11.91 0.86 -9.31
CA THR A 102 12.18 0.80 -7.86
C THR A 102 11.40 -0.31 -7.19
N ILE A 103 10.11 -0.45 -7.48
CA ILE A 103 9.26 -1.52 -6.92
C ILE A 103 9.75 -2.91 -7.37
N LEU A 104 10.18 -3.04 -8.62
CA LEU A 104 10.77 -4.29 -9.13
C LEU A 104 12.13 -4.61 -8.49
N SER A 105 12.86 -3.61 -8.01
CA SER A 105 14.18 -3.76 -7.38
C SER A 105 14.08 -4.09 -5.88
N ILE A 106 12.97 -3.76 -5.23
CA ILE A 106 12.70 -4.11 -3.82
C ILE A 106 12.08 -5.52 -3.79
N ARG A 107 12.78 -6.50 -4.33
CA ARG A 107 12.56 -7.89 -3.96
C ARG A 107 13.33 -8.12 -2.66
N LEU A 108 12.60 -8.02 -1.55
CA LEU A 108 13.03 -8.55 -0.27
C LEU A 108 12.91 -10.06 -0.28
#